data_39f54c8efc18db45ebddbfb0a0b19a9d
#
_entry.id   39f54c8efc18db45ebddbfb0a0b19a9d
#
_cell.length_a   1.000
_cell.length_b   1.000
_cell.length_c   1.000
_cell.angle_alpha   90.00
_cell.angle_beta   90.00
_cell.angle_gamma   90.00
#
_symmetry.space_group_name_H-M   'P 1'
#
loop_
_entity.id
_entity.type
_entity.pdbx_description
1 polymer ?
#
loop_
_entity_poly.entity_id
_entity_poly.type
_entity_poly.pdbx_seq_one_letter_code
_entity_poly.pdbx_strand_id
1 'polypeptide(L)' 'MKVSEVARLLGKSEQFVRIGLQRGILPVGYALKMSSKYTYHISEHKVREYLGNEVIPTSN' A
#
# COMPACT_ATOMS: atom_id res chain seq x y z
N MET A 1 -7.33 -6.43 -2.84
CA MET A 1 -6.91 -6.31 -1.43
C MET A 1 -7.41 -5.01 -0.86
N LYS A 2 -7.84 -5.01 0.39
CA LYS A 2 -8.40 -3.81 0.98
C LYS A 2 -7.34 -2.99 1.70
N VAL A 3 -7.61 -1.69 1.83
CA VAL A 3 -6.71 -0.80 2.55
C VAL A 3 -6.45 -1.31 3.97
N SER A 4 -7.49 -1.80 4.64
CA SER A 4 -7.34 -2.29 6.01
C SER A 4 -6.41 -3.50 6.08
N GLU A 5 -6.43 -4.35 5.06
CA GLU A 5 -5.57 -5.51 5.01
C GLU A 5 -4.11 -5.10 4.81
N VAL A 6 -3.89 -4.14 3.91
CA VAL A 6 -2.54 -3.64 3.65
C VAL A 6 -1.98 -2.97 4.89
N ALA A 7 -2.80 -2.16 5.56
CA ALA A 7 -2.37 -1.48 6.77
C ALA A 7 -1.93 -2.48 7.82
N ARG A 8 -2.68 -3.56 7.98
CA ARG A 8 -2.33 -4.59 8.95
C ARG A 8 -1.01 -5.27 8.59
N LEU A 9 -0.86 -5.62 7.32
CA LEU A 9 0.34 -6.31 6.86
C LEU A 9 1.59 -5.43 7.00
N LEU A 10 1.44 -4.14 6.78
CA LEU A 10 2.56 -3.21 6.88
C LEU A 10 2.80 -2.74 8.31
N GLY A 11 1.87 -3.00 9.22
CA GLY A 11 1.98 -2.51 10.59
C GLY A 11 1.79 -1.00 10.66
N LYS A 12 0.97 -0.45 9.76
CA LYS A 12 0.73 0.99 9.70
C LYS A 12 -0.78 1.27 9.80
N SER A 13 -1.14 2.55 9.90
CA SER A 13 -2.54 2.91 9.97
C SER A 13 -3.15 2.90 8.57
N GLU A 14 -4.47 2.80 8.51
CA GLU A 14 -5.15 2.87 7.22
C GLU A 14 -4.95 4.22 6.57
N GLN A 15 -4.87 5.28 7.38
CA GLN A 15 -4.64 6.62 6.86
C GLN A 15 -3.27 6.70 6.17
N PHE A 16 -2.26 6.06 6.74
CA PHE A 16 -0.93 6.01 6.15
C PHE A 16 -1.01 5.39 4.76
N VAL A 17 -1.75 4.28 4.63
CA VAL A 17 -1.87 3.59 3.35
C VAL A 17 -2.62 4.47 2.34
N ARG A 18 -3.73 5.06 2.75
CA ARG A 18 -4.51 5.90 1.85
C ARG A 18 -3.69 7.10 1.35
N ILE A 19 -2.99 7.78 2.24
CA ILE A 19 -2.20 8.93 1.86
C ILE A 19 -1.03 8.50 0.97
N GLY A 20 -0.40 7.38 1.30
CA GLY A 20 0.70 6.86 0.50
C GLY A 20 0.28 6.55 -0.92
N LEU A 21 -0.92 5.98 -1.08
CA LEU A 21 -1.43 5.67 -2.41
C LEU A 21 -1.83 6.94 -3.16
N GLN A 22 -2.41 7.91 -2.45
CA GLN A 22 -2.82 9.17 -3.08
C GLN A 22 -1.61 9.93 -3.59
N ARG A 23 -0.51 9.87 -2.87
CA ARG A 23 0.71 10.58 -3.25
C ARG A 23 1.62 9.79 -4.17
N GLY A 24 1.28 8.53 -4.40
CA GLY A 24 2.08 7.67 -5.27
C GLY A 24 3.42 7.29 -4.68
N ILE A 25 3.57 7.36 -3.35
CA ILE A 25 4.81 7.00 -2.70
C ILE A 25 4.79 5.60 -2.10
N LEU A 26 3.64 4.93 -2.13
CA LEU A 26 3.54 3.58 -1.62
C LEU A 26 3.36 2.65 -2.83
N PRO A 27 4.40 1.95 -3.24
CA PRO A 27 4.39 1.17 -4.47
C PRO A 27 3.65 -0.17 -4.38
N VAL A 28 2.45 -0.15 -3.87
CA VAL A 28 1.63 -1.37 -3.80
C VAL A 28 0.31 -1.20 -4.56
N GLY A 29 0.11 -0.05 -5.16
CA GLY A 29 -1.12 0.20 -5.89
C GLY A 29 -1.23 1.67 -6.22
N TYR A 30 -2.44 2.13 -6.44
CA TYR A 30 -2.68 3.52 -6.77
C TYR A 30 -4.07 3.95 -6.31
N ALA A 31 -4.29 5.25 -6.26
CA ALA A 31 -5.57 5.81 -5.91
C ALA A 31 -6.06 6.67 -7.06
N LEU A 32 -7.34 6.53 -7.39
CA LEU A 32 -7.98 7.35 -8.42
C LEU A 32 -9.03 8.21 -7.76
N LYS A 33 -9.00 9.50 -8.06
CA LYS A 33 -10.01 10.39 -7.53
C LYS A 33 -11.10 10.57 -8.57
N MET A 34 -12.33 10.19 -8.22
CA MET A 34 -13.46 10.33 -9.11
C MET A 34 -14.49 11.16 -8.38
N SER A 35 -14.79 12.33 -8.90
CA SER A 35 -15.64 13.33 -8.26
C SER A 35 -14.93 13.75 -6.98
N SER A 36 -15.50 13.52 -5.82
CA SER A 36 -14.89 13.90 -4.57
C SER A 36 -14.42 12.68 -3.79
N LYS A 37 -14.43 11.49 -4.41
CA LYS A 37 -14.07 10.27 -3.71
C LYS A 37 -12.85 9.62 -4.32
N TYR A 38 -12.06 8.96 -3.46
CA TYR A 38 -10.92 8.20 -3.94
C TYR A 38 -11.30 6.73 -4.01
N THR A 39 -10.83 6.06 -5.05
CA THR A 39 -10.95 4.61 -5.18
C THR A 39 -9.53 4.06 -5.13
N TYR A 40 -9.30 3.06 -4.28
CA TYR A 40 -7.97 2.51 -4.10
C TYR A 40 -7.86 1.15 -4.77
N HIS A 41 -6.84 1.00 -5.60
CA HIS A 41 -6.57 -0.25 -6.30
C HIS A 41 -5.22 -0.78 -5.83
N ILE A 42 -5.23 -1.89 -5.14
CA ILE A 42 -4.03 -2.45 -4.53
C ILE A 42 -3.75 -3.83 -5.11
N SER A 43 -2.51 -4.05 -5.50
CA SER A 43 -2.08 -5.32 -6.05
C SER A 43 -1.47 -6.17 -4.94
N GLU A 44 -2.03 -7.34 -4.71
CA GLU A 44 -1.50 -8.24 -3.71
C GLU A 44 -0.06 -8.64 -4.04
N HIS A 45 0.23 -8.82 -5.31
CA HIS A 45 1.58 -9.16 -5.75
C HIS A 45 2.58 -8.06 -5.35
N LYS A 46 2.20 -6.80 -5.59
CA LYS A 46 3.08 -5.69 -5.25
C LYS A 46 3.23 -5.52 -3.74
N VAL A 47 2.18 -5.82 -2.99
CA VAL A 47 2.27 -5.78 -1.54
C VAL A 47 3.28 -6.82 -1.06
N ARG A 48 3.24 -8.01 -1.63
CA ARG A 48 4.18 -9.05 -1.25
C ARG A 48 5.61 -8.69 -1.61
N GLU A 49 5.79 -8.07 -2.77
CA GLU A 49 7.11 -7.63 -3.19
C GLU A 49 7.63 -6.55 -2.24
N TYR A 50 6.76 -5.62 -1.88
CA TYR A 50 7.12 -4.53 -0.99
C TYR A 50 7.54 -5.06 0.38
N LEU A 51 6.77 -6.00 0.92
CA LEU A 51 7.08 -6.60 2.20
C LEU A 51 8.38 -7.40 2.12
N GLY A 52 8.59 -8.10 1.04
CA GLY A 52 9.82 -8.85 0.85
C GLY A 52 11.04 -7.94 0.84
N ASN A 53 10.93 -6.81 0.15
CA ASN A 53 12.04 -5.88 0.10
C ASN A 53 12.28 -5.22 1.45
N GLU A 54 11.20 -5.01 2.19
CA GLU A 54 11.34 -4.38 3.48
C GLU A 54 12.02 -5.29 4.49
N VAL A 55 11.75 -6.55 4.40
CA VAL A 55 12.23 -7.46 5.40
C VAL A 55 13.59 -7.95 5.15
N ILE A 56 14.12 -7.74 4.06
CA ILE A 56 15.36 -8.22 3.67
C ILE A 56 16.34 -8.11 4.45
N PRO A 57 16.74 -8.34 4.82
CA PRO A 57 17.69 -8.13 5.52
C PRO A 57 18.86 -8.50 5.12
N THR A 58 19.10 -8.62 5.09
CA THR A 58 19.91 -8.78 4.93
C THR A 58 20.57 -9.65 4.75
N SER A 59 20.55 -10.02 4.82
CA SER A 59 20.99 -10.69 4.56
C SER A 59 21.64 -10.99 4.07
N ASN A 60 21.92 -10.91 4.09
CA ASN A 60 22.41 -11.06 3.57
C ASN A 60 22.77 -11.02 3.46
#